data_6a3f3e2a3492cc182be52412da4693e0
#
_entry.id   6a3f3e2a3492cc182be52412da4693e0
#
_cell.length_a   1.000
_cell.length_b   1.000
_cell.length_c   1.000
_cell.angle_alpha   90.00
_cell.angle_beta   90.00
_cell.angle_gamma   90.00
#
_symmetry.space_group_name_H-M   'P 1'
#
loop_
_entity.id
_entity.type
_entity.pdbx_description
1 polymer ?
#
loop_
_entity_poly.entity_id
_entity_poly.type
_entity_poly.pdbx_seq_one_letter_code
_entity_poly.pdbx_strand_id
1 'polypeptide(L)'
;MNDGLLYGESPELLAVVNPLRWFRDRPDYSNLTFRFMNRAAEELARSHPDKYLGALAYYWEENTPDFPVHPQVLPYLTADRSQGYDPAFWREEFSLQERWAKAGPRRLGLYDYLYGYGFVVPRLHPHLIAESLRHARKAGFTDYYCEATPNWSRSQNGGRQDFHW
;
A
#
# COMPACT_ATOMS: atom_id res chain seq x y z
N MET A 1 4.69 9.44 -3.03
CA MET A 1 5.18 8.94 -1.75
C MET A 1 6.66 8.71 -1.85
N ASN A 2 7.38 8.94 -0.78
CA ASN A 2 8.81 8.81 -0.77
C ASN A 2 9.18 7.49 -0.06
N ASP A 3 10.10 6.72 -0.59
CA ASP A 3 10.69 5.57 0.09
C ASP A 3 11.55 5.97 1.31
N GLY A 4 11.67 7.27 1.54
CA GLY A 4 12.39 7.82 2.69
C GLY A 4 11.53 7.89 3.94
N LEU A 5 12.15 7.59 5.07
CA LEU A 5 11.56 7.68 6.42
C LEU A 5 11.52 9.12 6.96
N LEU A 6 11.43 10.13 6.07
CA LEU A 6 11.55 11.52 6.44
C LEU A 6 10.17 12.20 6.45
N TYR A 7 9.45 12.05 7.55
CA TYR A 7 8.45 13.02 7.92
C TYR A 7 9.16 14.16 8.64
N GLY A 8 8.86 15.39 8.25
CA GLY A 8 9.41 16.56 8.93
C GLY A 8 8.97 16.58 10.39
N GLU A 9 9.82 17.12 11.24
CA GLU A 9 9.54 17.29 12.68
C GLU A 9 9.14 18.74 13.01
N SER A 10 8.46 19.42 12.07
CA SER A 10 7.98 20.77 12.36
C SER A 10 6.89 20.75 13.44
N PRO A 11 6.80 21.78 14.27
CA PRO A 11 5.76 21.87 15.31
C PRO A 11 4.35 21.70 14.75
N GLU A 12 4.09 22.21 13.55
CA GLU A 12 2.79 22.10 12.87
C GLU A 12 2.48 20.66 12.50
N LEU A 13 3.46 19.93 11.98
CA LEU A 13 3.30 18.51 11.64
C LEU A 13 3.07 17.67 12.89
N LEU A 14 3.89 17.89 13.92
CA LEU A 14 3.76 17.18 15.20
C LEU A 14 2.40 17.45 15.85
N ALA A 15 1.85 18.64 15.73
CA ALA A 15 0.50 18.96 16.22
C ALA A 15 -0.59 18.14 15.52
N VAL A 16 -0.42 17.86 14.21
CA VAL A 16 -1.40 17.07 13.44
C VAL A 16 -1.34 15.58 13.78
N VAL A 17 -0.17 15.06 14.14
CA VAL A 17 0.02 13.63 14.45
C VAL A 17 0.02 13.33 15.95
N ASN A 18 -0.30 14.30 16.80
CA ASN A 18 -0.35 14.13 18.25
C ASN A 18 -1.77 13.71 18.73
N PRO A 19 -1.92 12.63 19.53
CA PRO A 19 -0.86 11.71 19.93
C PRO A 19 -0.36 10.83 18.77
N LEU A 20 0.95 10.61 18.70
CA LEU A 20 1.54 9.75 17.68
C LEU A 20 1.04 8.32 17.87
N ARG A 21 0.45 7.78 16.82
CA ARG A 21 -0.01 6.38 16.77
C ARG A 21 1.15 5.46 16.43
N TRP A 22 1.00 4.20 16.77
CA TRP A 22 1.96 3.15 16.43
C TRP A 22 1.25 1.98 15.76
N PHE A 23 1.86 1.44 14.73
CA PHE A 23 1.40 0.26 14.03
C PHE A 23 2.57 -0.60 13.58
N ARG A 24 2.56 -1.90 13.90
CA ARG A 24 3.66 -2.83 13.57
C ARG A 24 5.03 -2.30 14.01
N ASP A 25 5.11 -1.86 15.28
CA ASP A 25 6.31 -1.31 15.92
C ASP A 25 6.95 -0.11 15.21
N ARG A 26 6.16 0.66 14.46
CA ARG A 26 6.61 1.90 13.80
C ARG A 26 5.60 3.03 13.93
N PRO A 27 6.07 4.28 13.80
CA PRO A 27 5.18 5.45 13.79
C PRO A 27 4.13 5.33 12.67
N ASP A 28 2.88 5.67 13.00
CA ASP A 28 1.75 5.63 12.08
C ASP A 28 1.33 7.04 11.68
N TYR A 29 1.61 7.41 10.44
CA TYR A 29 1.27 8.69 9.83
C TYR A 29 0.04 8.61 8.91
N SER A 30 -0.72 7.52 8.94
CA SER A 30 -1.90 7.34 8.08
C SER A 30 -2.91 8.48 8.24
N ASN A 31 -3.13 8.99 9.45
CA ASN A 31 -4.00 10.15 9.69
C ASN A 31 -3.55 11.41 8.92
N LEU A 32 -2.25 11.68 8.87
CA LEU A 32 -1.71 12.82 8.16
C LEU A 32 -1.91 12.66 6.65
N THR A 33 -1.43 11.54 6.12
CA THR A 33 -1.46 11.26 4.68
C THR A 33 -2.88 11.22 4.14
N PHE A 34 -3.78 10.47 4.79
CA PHE A 34 -5.15 10.34 4.29
C PHE A 34 -6.02 11.57 4.55
N ARG A 35 -5.69 12.44 5.51
CA ARG A 35 -6.30 13.77 5.62
C ARG A 35 -5.96 14.64 4.40
N PHE A 36 -4.68 14.65 4.01
CA PHE A 36 -4.26 15.34 2.79
C PHE A 36 -4.95 14.75 1.54
N MET A 37 -4.96 13.42 1.41
CA MET A 37 -5.58 12.73 0.28
C MET A 37 -7.09 13.03 0.19
N ASN A 38 -7.80 13.08 1.33
CA ASN A 38 -9.21 13.43 1.36
C ASN A 38 -9.45 14.86 0.84
N ARG A 39 -8.64 15.82 1.28
CA ARG A 39 -8.74 17.20 0.79
C ARG A 39 -8.47 17.31 -0.71
N ALA A 40 -7.44 16.63 -1.19
CA ALA A 40 -7.14 16.60 -2.63
C ALA A 40 -8.28 15.92 -3.43
N ALA A 41 -8.88 14.86 -2.90
CA ALA A 41 -10.00 14.17 -3.53
C ALA A 41 -11.29 15.01 -3.53
N GLU A 42 -11.55 15.80 -2.50
CA GLU A 42 -12.66 16.76 -2.47
C GLU A 42 -12.55 17.79 -3.61
N GLU A 43 -11.35 18.30 -3.88
CA GLU A 43 -11.13 19.22 -5.01
C GLU A 43 -11.24 18.51 -6.36
N LEU A 44 -10.67 17.30 -6.47
CA LEU A 44 -10.79 16.47 -7.67
C LEU A 44 -12.24 16.18 -8.00
N ALA A 45 -13.07 15.88 -7.01
CA ALA A 45 -14.48 15.53 -7.17
C ALA A 45 -15.31 16.63 -7.84
N ARG A 46 -14.93 17.90 -7.66
CA ARG A 46 -15.63 19.05 -8.24
C ARG A 46 -15.48 19.13 -9.75
N SER A 47 -14.32 18.77 -10.26
CA SER A 47 -14.00 18.88 -11.68
C SER A 47 -14.00 17.52 -12.40
N HIS A 48 -13.72 16.44 -11.69
CA HIS A 48 -13.52 15.10 -12.23
C HIS A 48 -14.20 14.04 -11.34
N PRO A 49 -15.54 14.00 -11.29
CA PRO A 49 -16.29 13.12 -10.37
C PRO A 49 -16.12 11.62 -10.67
N ASP A 50 -15.64 11.27 -11.88
CA ASP A 50 -15.38 9.92 -12.34
C ASP A 50 -13.94 9.43 -12.14
N LYS A 51 -13.06 10.30 -11.66
CA LYS A 51 -11.63 9.97 -11.45
C LYS A 51 -11.33 9.57 -10.02
N TYR A 52 -10.21 8.89 -9.83
CA TYR A 52 -9.71 8.46 -8.55
C TYR A 52 -8.31 9.00 -8.29
N LEU A 53 -8.02 9.27 -7.03
CA LEU A 53 -6.71 9.66 -6.57
C LEU A 53 -6.04 8.44 -5.92
N GLY A 54 -5.04 7.86 -6.60
CA GLY A 54 -4.28 6.72 -6.09
C GLY A 54 -3.38 7.10 -4.93
N ALA A 55 -3.33 6.25 -3.90
CA ALA A 55 -2.45 6.39 -2.76
C ALA A 55 -1.87 5.03 -2.37
N LEU A 56 -0.59 4.97 -1.98
CA LEU A 56 -0.05 3.77 -1.37
C LEU A 56 -0.36 3.81 0.14
N ALA A 57 -1.03 2.78 0.64
CA ALA A 57 -1.08 2.48 2.06
C ALA A 57 0.14 1.60 2.36
N TYR A 58 1.26 2.23 2.66
CA TYR A 58 2.58 1.63 2.69
C TYR A 58 3.39 2.11 3.88
N TYR A 59 4.07 1.20 4.53
CA TYR A 59 5.03 1.46 5.60
C TYR A 59 4.43 2.27 6.75
N TRP A 60 4.72 3.58 6.88
CA TRP A 60 4.21 4.43 7.95
C TRP A 60 2.76 4.92 7.73
N GLU A 61 2.20 4.73 6.55
CA GLU A 61 0.81 5.03 6.20
C GLU A 61 -0.03 3.76 5.94
N GLU A 62 0.50 2.59 6.30
CA GLU A 62 -0.12 1.30 6.01
C GLU A 62 -1.44 1.09 6.77
N ASN A 63 -1.52 1.61 8.00
CA ASN A 63 -2.70 1.50 8.84
C ASN A 63 -3.87 2.34 8.31
N THR A 64 -5.09 2.00 8.72
CA THR A 64 -6.27 2.82 8.43
C THR A 64 -6.24 4.12 9.24
N PRO A 65 -6.65 5.26 8.67
CA PRO A 65 -6.87 6.48 9.45
C PRO A 65 -8.07 6.32 10.40
N ASP A 66 -8.17 7.21 11.39
CA ASP A 66 -9.27 7.24 12.38
C ASP A 66 -10.56 7.89 11.87
N PHE A 67 -10.60 8.24 10.61
CA PHE A 67 -11.72 8.89 9.94
C PHE A 67 -11.99 8.22 8.59
N PRO A 68 -13.19 8.39 8.01
CA PRO A 68 -13.50 7.83 6.71
C PRO A 68 -12.60 8.39 5.59
N VAL A 69 -12.11 7.50 4.74
CA VAL A 69 -11.38 7.87 3.54
C VAL A 69 -12.37 8.28 2.46
N HIS A 70 -12.07 9.36 1.75
CA HIS A 70 -12.94 9.89 0.69
C HIS A 70 -13.19 8.83 -0.40
N PRO A 71 -14.42 8.68 -0.90
CA PRO A 71 -14.77 7.62 -1.87
C PRO A 71 -13.95 7.62 -3.16
N GLN A 72 -13.37 8.74 -3.56
CA GLN A 72 -12.51 8.84 -4.74
C GLN A 72 -11.00 8.69 -4.43
N VAL A 73 -10.63 8.45 -3.20
CA VAL A 73 -9.27 7.95 -2.90
C VAL A 73 -9.25 6.45 -3.15
N LEU A 74 -8.23 5.98 -3.86
CA LEU A 74 -7.98 4.56 -4.14
C LEU A 74 -6.69 4.15 -3.41
N PRO A 75 -6.80 3.66 -2.18
CA PRO A 75 -5.65 3.13 -1.45
C PRO A 75 -5.20 1.80 -2.04
N TYR A 76 -3.90 1.67 -2.28
CA TYR A 76 -3.23 0.41 -2.57
C TYR A 76 -2.51 -0.09 -1.33
N LEU A 77 -3.02 -1.16 -0.74
CA LEU A 77 -2.42 -1.81 0.41
C LEU A 77 -1.17 -2.57 -0.03
N THR A 78 -0.01 -2.09 0.43
CA THR A 78 1.30 -2.51 -0.08
C THR A 78 2.00 -3.43 0.91
N ALA A 79 2.32 -4.64 0.47
CA ALA A 79 3.06 -5.61 1.28
C ALA A 79 3.83 -6.62 0.40
N ASP A 80 4.95 -7.13 0.93
CA ASP A 80 5.62 -8.31 0.36
C ASP A 80 4.93 -9.59 0.86
N ARG A 81 3.99 -10.11 0.07
CA ARG A 81 3.17 -11.27 0.42
C ARG A 81 3.90 -12.61 0.28
N SER A 82 5.16 -12.60 -0.15
CA SER A 82 6.02 -13.78 -0.03
C SER A 82 6.23 -14.21 1.43
N GLN A 83 5.98 -13.32 2.39
CA GLN A 83 5.97 -13.61 3.82
C GLN A 83 4.80 -14.51 4.27
N GLY A 84 3.84 -14.77 3.41
CA GLY A 84 2.64 -15.58 3.69
C GLY A 84 2.89 -17.05 4.03
N TYR A 85 4.13 -17.52 4.00
CA TYR A 85 4.52 -18.79 4.65
C TYR A 85 4.39 -18.75 6.17
N ASP A 86 4.36 -17.54 6.77
CA ASP A 86 4.08 -17.37 8.19
C ASP A 86 2.57 -17.13 8.40
N PRO A 87 1.88 -18.03 9.14
CA PRO A 87 0.46 -17.83 9.44
C PRO A 87 0.16 -16.57 10.28
N ALA A 88 1.14 -16.06 11.04
CA ALA A 88 0.96 -14.82 11.79
C ALA A 88 0.86 -13.62 10.84
N PHE A 89 1.72 -13.58 9.81
CA PHE A 89 1.64 -12.58 8.74
C PHE A 89 0.24 -12.55 8.10
N TRP A 90 -0.32 -13.70 7.73
CA TRP A 90 -1.65 -13.76 7.10
C TRP A 90 -2.76 -13.26 8.00
N ARG A 91 -2.74 -13.59 9.29
CA ARG A 91 -3.76 -13.09 10.23
C ARG A 91 -3.76 -11.57 10.31
N GLU A 92 -2.58 -10.95 10.38
CA GLU A 92 -2.46 -9.50 10.42
C GLU A 92 -2.85 -8.84 9.09
N GLU A 93 -2.36 -9.39 7.99
CA GLU A 93 -2.60 -8.86 6.65
C GLU A 93 -4.09 -8.93 6.29
N PHE A 94 -4.76 -10.03 6.57
CA PHE A 94 -6.18 -10.17 6.33
C PHE A 94 -7.02 -9.27 7.23
N SER A 95 -6.65 -9.14 8.50
CA SER A 95 -7.28 -8.19 9.41
C SER A 95 -7.13 -6.74 8.91
N LEU A 96 -5.96 -6.38 8.38
CA LEU A 96 -5.71 -5.06 7.83
C LEU A 96 -6.56 -4.80 6.56
N GLN A 97 -6.66 -5.78 5.66
CA GLN A 97 -7.52 -5.70 4.48
C GLN A 97 -8.99 -5.48 4.87
N GLU A 98 -9.49 -6.19 5.88
CA GLU A 98 -10.86 -6.03 6.39
C GLU A 98 -11.11 -4.66 7.02
N ARG A 99 -10.11 -4.09 7.71
CA ARG A 99 -10.20 -2.72 8.22
C ARG A 99 -10.27 -1.70 7.10
N TRP A 100 -9.42 -1.84 6.09
CA TRP A 100 -9.43 -0.97 4.92
C TRP A 100 -10.75 -1.05 4.15
N ALA A 101 -11.34 -2.24 4.03
CA ALA A 101 -12.65 -2.41 3.39
C ALA A 101 -13.77 -1.62 4.09
N LYS A 102 -13.61 -1.31 5.37
CA LYS A 102 -14.56 -0.52 6.17
C LYS A 102 -14.20 0.96 6.28
N ALA A 103 -13.06 1.37 5.74
CA ALA A 103 -12.54 2.73 5.89
C ALA A 103 -13.19 3.78 4.98
N GLY A 104 -14.07 3.39 4.04
CA GLY A 104 -14.89 4.30 3.24
C GLY A 104 -14.57 4.46 1.75
N PRO A 105 -13.40 4.09 1.21
CA PRO A 105 -13.12 4.24 -0.21
C PRO A 105 -14.04 3.35 -1.05
N ARG A 106 -14.39 3.80 -2.27
CA ARG A 106 -15.20 2.99 -3.21
C ARG A 106 -14.40 1.86 -3.86
N ARG A 107 -13.11 2.05 -3.99
CA ARG A 107 -12.19 1.11 -4.61
C ARG A 107 -10.98 0.92 -3.71
N LEU A 108 -10.48 -0.28 -3.67
CA LEU A 108 -9.29 -0.68 -2.92
C LEU A 108 -8.41 -1.54 -3.83
N GLY A 109 -7.12 -1.36 -3.73
CA GLY A 109 -6.12 -2.13 -4.45
C GLY A 109 -5.15 -2.85 -3.52
N LEU A 110 -4.58 -3.92 -4.02
CA LEU A 110 -3.36 -4.51 -3.48
C LEU A 110 -2.18 -4.11 -4.34
N TYR A 111 -1.09 -3.77 -3.69
CA TYR A 111 0.22 -3.60 -4.31
C TYR A 111 1.16 -4.66 -3.78
N ASP A 112 1.80 -5.42 -4.65
CA ASP A 112 2.62 -6.57 -4.28
C ASP A 112 4.00 -6.55 -4.93
N TYR A 113 4.94 -7.27 -4.35
CA TYR A 113 6.30 -7.44 -4.85
C TYR A 113 6.49 -8.88 -5.34
N LEU A 114 6.25 -9.13 -6.61
CA LEU A 114 6.49 -10.44 -7.23
C LEU A 114 7.95 -10.63 -7.58
N TYR A 115 8.61 -9.56 -7.99
CA TYR A 115 10.02 -9.48 -8.28
C TYR A 115 10.49 -8.03 -8.21
N GLY A 116 11.62 -7.77 -7.57
CA GLY A 116 12.11 -6.41 -7.42
C GLY A 116 13.59 -6.33 -7.04
N TYR A 117 14.03 -5.12 -6.78
CA TYR A 117 15.39 -4.83 -6.35
C TYR A 117 15.76 -5.65 -5.09
N GLY A 118 16.93 -6.28 -5.11
CA GLY A 118 17.41 -7.09 -3.99
C GLY A 118 16.99 -8.56 -4.03
N PHE A 119 16.11 -8.97 -4.94
CA PHE A 119 15.80 -10.38 -5.13
C PHE A 119 16.84 -11.01 -6.05
N VAL A 120 17.79 -11.72 -5.46
CA VAL A 120 18.89 -12.40 -6.19
C VAL A 120 18.43 -13.68 -6.89
N VAL A 121 17.27 -14.21 -6.55
CA VAL A 121 16.66 -15.40 -7.16
C VAL A 121 15.19 -15.16 -7.42
N PRO A 122 14.60 -15.78 -8.47
CA PRO A 122 13.15 -15.71 -8.69
C PRO A 122 12.40 -16.26 -7.50
N ARG A 123 11.39 -15.50 -7.02
CA ARG A 123 10.46 -15.94 -5.98
C ARG A 123 9.17 -16.38 -6.63
N LEU A 124 8.93 -17.68 -6.64
CA LEU A 124 7.70 -18.26 -7.21
C LEU A 124 6.80 -18.75 -6.07
N HIS A 125 5.76 -17.97 -5.77
CA HIS A 125 4.78 -18.27 -4.72
C HIS A 125 3.32 -18.06 -5.20
N PRO A 126 2.92 -18.64 -6.34
CA PRO A 126 1.62 -18.35 -6.95
C PRO A 126 0.43 -18.73 -6.05
N HIS A 127 0.59 -19.72 -5.18
CA HIS A 127 -0.45 -20.13 -4.23
C HIS A 127 -0.70 -19.05 -3.16
N LEU A 128 0.34 -18.37 -2.66
CA LEU A 128 0.21 -17.28 -1.70
C LEU A 128 -0.46 -16.06 -2.35
N ILE A 129 -0.05 -15.74 -3.58
CA ILE A 129 -0.68 -14.68 -4.36
C ILE A 129 -2.18 -14.98 -4.55
N ALA A 130 -2.50 -16.20 -4.97
CA ALA A 130 -3.89 -16.61 -5.20
C ALA A 130 -4.72 -16.56 -3.90
N GLU A 131 -4.15 -16.92 -2.76
CA GLU A 131 -4.80 -16.83 -1.45
C GLU A 131 -5.09 -15.38 -1.07
N SER A 132 -4.09 -14.53 -1.18
CA SER A 132 -4.22 -13.09 -0.94
C SER A 132 -5.30 -12.44 -1.81
N LEU A 133 -5.28 -12.71 -3.12
CA LEU A 133 -6.25 -12.16 -4.06
C LEU A 133 -7.68 -12.65 -3.78
N ARG A 134 -7.86 -13.92 -3.42
CA ARG A 134 -9.18 -14.44 -3.05
C ARG A 134 -9.73 -13.77 -1.79
N HIS A 135 -8.86 -13.59 -0.77
CA HIS A 135 -9.27 -12.89 0.45
C HIS A 135 -9.62 -11.43 0.18
N ALA A 136 -8.73 -10.71 -0.49
CA ALA A 136 -8.94 -9.31 -0.85
C ALA A 136 -10.23 -9.09 -1.65
N ARG A 137 -10.49 -9.95 -2.65
CA ARG A 137 -11.75 -9.89 -3.42
C ARG A 137 -12.98 -10.08 -2.55
N LYS A 138 -12.95 -11.01 -1.58
CA LYS A 138 -14.05 -11.19 -0.61
C LYS A 138 -14.24 -9.97 0.27
N ALA A 139 -13.15 -9.30 0.62
CA ALA A 139 -13.17 -8.06 1.41
C ALA A 139 -13.61 -6.82 0.58
N GLY A 140 -13.76 -6.94 -0.75
CA GLY A 140 -14.22 -5.85 -1.62
C GLY A 140 -13.12 -5.12 -2.39
N PHE A 141 -11.89 -5.64 -2.40
CA PHE A 141 -10.82 -5.10 -3.24
C PHE A 141 -11.09 -5.39 -4.72
N THR A 142 -10.83 -4.40 -5.56
CA THR A 142 -11.12 -4.45 -7.00
C THR A 142 -9.88 -4.30 -7.87
N ASP A 143 -8.79 -3.81 -7.31
CA ASP A 143 -7.59 -3.44 -8.05
C ASP A 143 -6.38 -4.24 -7.56
N TYR A 144 -5.48 -4.54 -8.48
CA TYR A 144 -4.22 -5.20 -8.18
C TYR A 144 -3.10 -4.60 -9.01
N TYR A 145 -2.02 -4.27 -8.36
CA TYR A 145 -0.76 -3.86 -8.97
C TYR A 145 0.38 -4.69 -8.39
N CYS A 146 1.39 -4.99 -9.19
CA CYS A 146 2.57 -5.67 -8.69
C CYS A 146 3.83 -5.15 -9.36
N GLU A 147 4.89 -5.10 -8.60
CA GLU A 147 6.24 -5.00 -9.17
C GLU A 147 6.66 -6.37 -9.68
N ALA A 148 6.83 -6.45 -11.00
CA ALA A 148 7.40 -7.58 -11.69
C ALA A 148 8.38 -7.02 -12.71
N THR A 149 9.61 -6.81 -12.31
CA THR A 149 10.64 -6.26 -13.18
C THR A 149 11.37 -7.40 -13.91
N PRO A 150 10.90 -7.81 -15.11
CA PRO A 150 11.53 -8.90 -15.85
C PRO A 150 12.90 -8.51 -16.44
N ASN A 151 13.15 -7.19 -16.54
CA ASN A 151 14.35 -6.67 -17.14
C ASN A 151 15.08 -5.70 -16.22
N TRP A 152 16.18 -6.12 -15.65
CA TRP A 152 17.11 -5.21 -15.01
C TRP A 152 17.83 -4.37 -16.06
N SER A 153 17.61 -3.07 -16.04
CA SER A 153 18.40 -2.21 -16.88
C SER A 153 19.88 -2.28 -16.48
N ARG A 154 20.73 -2.32 -17.46
CA ARG A 154 22.20 -2.36 -17.36
C ARG A 154 22.81 -1.26 -16.47
N SER A 155 22.02 -0.28 -16.05
CA SER A 155 22.54 0.97 -15.51
C SER A 155 23.05 0.86 -14.06
N GLN A 156 22.68 -0.19 -13.31
CA GLN A 156 23.07 -0.25 -11.91
C GLN A 156 24.12 -1.31 -11.55
N ASN A 157 24.26 -2.41 -12.29
CA ASN A 157 25.23 -3.46 -11.94
C ASN A 157 25.87 -4.18 -13.14
N GLY A 158 25.83 -3.65 -14.35
CA GLY A 158 26.55 -4.20 -15.50
C GLY A 158 26.06 -5.55 -16.03
N GLY A 159 25.02 -6.13 -15.48
CA GLY A 159 24.46 -7.43 -15.88
C GLY A 159 23.03 -7.33 -16.37
N ARG A 160 22.73 -7.91 -17.52
CA ARG A 160 21.37 -8.18 -17.98
C ARG A 160 20.91 -9.49 -17.34
N GLN A 161 19.85 -9.47 -16.60
CA GLN A 161 19.09 -10.68 -16.31
C GLN A 161 17.75 -10.54 -17.06
N ASP A 162 17.67 -11.16 -18.23
CA ASP A 162 16.43 -11.24 -18.98
C ASP A 162 15.71 -12.50 -18.51
N PHE A 163 14.62 -12.34 -17.74
CA PHE A 163 13.70 -13.43 -17.47
C PHE A 163 12.56 -13.33 -18.47
N HIS A 164 12.46 -14.31 -19.35
CA HIS A 164 11.28 -14.50 -20.20
C HIS A 164 10.29 -15.39 -19.44
N TRP A 165 9.09 -14.88 -19.25
CA TRP A 165 7.93 -15.62 -18.73
C TRP A 165 7.20 -16.31 -19.87
#